data_e383fe76428bd0ac526a7f9c60eacc39
#
_entry.id   e383fe76428bd0ac526a7f9c60eacc39
#
_cell.length_a   1.000
_cell.length_b   1.000
_cell.length_c   1.000
_cell.angle_alpha   90.00
_cell.angle_beta   90.00
_cell.angle_gamma   90.00
#
_symmetry.space_group_name_H-M   'P 1'
#
loop_
_entity.id
_entity.type
_entity.pdbx_description
1 polymer ?
#
loop_
_entity_poly.entity_id
_entity_poly.type
_entity_poly.pdbx_seq_one_letter_code
_entity_poly.pdbx_strand_id
1 'polypeptide(L)'
;MSSIPTRPASTVVLLRPADPFEVFLVRRSDSIAFMGGAHVFPGGRVDEDDRLHDIDALSVGAEAAAARMSDVPRDVAIAHHVAAVRELFEEAGVLLARPLDTAWMPTLEQYRRDLLTGAIAFADIVRREHFHLALDELAYFAHWVTPEIETRRFDTRFFIARAPEGQTPVHDAGETSHSEWLAPLAAIDQCRHGAISLPPPTWTTLSMLSRFDSIEEVMEWARQKPIPRVQPRFERRGEQTLLFYPGDPMYPRVEGFDATETRFVLENRRWRPIPPD
;
A
#
# COMPACT_ATOMS: atom_id res chain seq x y z
N MET A 1 11.05 24.10 15.53
CA MET A 1 11.80 22.84 15.29
C MET A 1 11.59 22.45 13.85
N SER A 2 12.67 22.18 13.09
CA SER A 2 12.54 21.73 11.70
C SER A 2 11.85 20.37 11.70
N SER A 3 10.75 20.21 10.97
CA SER A 3 10.06 18.91 10.83
C SER A 3 10.98 17.92 10.08
N ILE A 4 11.02 16.67 10.53
CA ILE A 4 11.74 15.60 9.82
C ILE A 4 11.10 15.45 8.44
N PRO A 5 11.87 15.49 7.34
CA PRO A 5 11.31 15.36 6.00
C PRO A 5 10.66 13.97 5.81
N THR A 6 9.59 13.93 5.04
CA THR A 6 8.95 12.68 4.63
C THR A 6 9.72 12.06 3.47
N ARG A 7 9.74 10.73 3.41
CA ARG A 7 10.27 9.94 2.28
C ARG A 7 9.12 9.48 1.42
N PRO A 8 9.19 9.61 0.09
CA PRO A 8 8.16 9.09 -0.79
C PRO A 8 8.09 7.56 -0.69
N ALA A 9 6.86 7.04 -0.72
CA ALA A 9 6.60 5.61 -0.63
C ALA A 9 5.34 5.23 -1.42
N SER A 10 5.23 3.96 -1.79
CA SER A 10 4.09 3.39 -2.49
C SER A 10 3.65 2.09 -1.85
N THR A 11 2.34 1.85 -1.80
CA THR A 11 1.75 0.66 -1.17
C THR A 11 0.65 0.12 -2.08
N VAL A 12 0.56 -1.20 -2.21
CA VAL A 12 -0.45 -1.86 -3.06
C VAL A 12 -1.39 -2.71 -2.23
N VAL A 13 -2.67 -2.40 -2.30
CA VAL A 13 -3.76 -3.22 -1.78
C VAL A 13 -4.13 -4.22 -2.87
N LEU A 14 -3.62 -5.43 -2.78
CA LEU A 14 -3.86 -6.48 -3.76
C LEU A 14 -5.15 -7.23 -3.40
N LEU A 15 -6.08 -7.34 -4.36
CA LEU A 15 -7.39 -7.95 -4.19
C LEU A 15 -7.50 -9.23 -5.02
N ARG A 16 -8.15 -10.27 -4.46
CA ARG A 16 -8.53 -11.46 -5.24
C ARG A 16 -10.01 -11.77 -5.13
N PRO A 17 -10.61 -12.39 -6.17
CA PRO A 17 -11.98 -12.87 -6.13
C PRO A 17 -12.16 -13.94 -5.05
N ALA A 18 -13.16 -13.76 -4.21
CA ALA A 18 -13.68 -14.68 -3.20
C ALA A 18 -15.09 -14.19 -2.83
N ASP A 19 -15.80 -14.87 -1.93
CA ASP A 19 -17.10 -14.43 -1.41
C ASP A 19 -17.06 -14.41 0.12
N PRO A 20 -16.87 -13.22 0.72
CA PRO A 20 -16.53 -11.91 0.13
C PRO A 20 -15.08 -11.88 -0.43
N PHE A 21 -14.78 -10.89 -1.31
CA PHE A 21 -13.42 -10.74 -1.86
C PHE A 21 -12.37 -10.57 -0.74
N GLU A 22 -11.13 -10.95 -1.06
CA GLU A 22 -10.04 -10.94 -0.08
C GLU A 22 -8.93 -9.97 -0.46
N VAL A 23 -8.23 -9.51 0.57
CA VAL A 23 -7.08 -8.61 0.50
C VAL A 23 -5.82 -9.34 0.97
N PHE A 24 -4.73 -9.17 0.26
CA PHE A 24 -3.44 -9.73 0.63
C PHE A 24 -2.76 -8.86 1.69
N LEU A 25 -2.40 -9.46 2.80
CA LEU A 25 -1.66 -8.83 3.89
C LEU A 25 -0.34 -9.57 4.13
N VAL A 26 0.70 -8.82 4.44
CA VAL A 26 1.99 -9.34 4.89
C VAL A 26 2.23 -8.94 6.35
N ARG A 27 2.78 -9.85 7.15
CA ARG A 27 3.19 -9.57 8.52
C ARG A 27 4.65 -9.14 8.55
N ARG A 28 4.91 -7.92 8.99
CA ARG A 28 6.29 -7.42 9.14
C ARG A 28 7.04 -8.24 10.19
N SER A 29 8.31 -8.53 9.93
CA SER A 29 9.17 -9.24 10.90
C SER A 29 9.22 -8.48 12.23
N ASP A 30 9.17 -9.20 13.35
CA ASP A 30 9.26 -8.61 14.69
C ASP A 30 10.61 -7.89 14.94
N SER A 31 11.64 -8.20 14.17
CA SER A 31 12.96 -7.55 14.21
C SER A 31 12.97 -6.13 13.64
N ILE A 32 11.93 -5.74 12.86
CA ILE A 32 11.88 -4.42 12.23
C ILE A 32 11.43 -3.37 13.26
N ALA A 33 12.23 -2.30 13.39
CA ALA A 33 12.01 -1.26 14.38
C ALA A 33 10.70 -0.47 14.18
N PHE A 34 10.22 -0.32 12.93
CA PHE A 34 8.99 0.42 12.62
C PHE A 34 7.85 -0.56 12.33
N MET A 35 6.86 -0.59 13.20
CA MET A 35 5.66 -1.45 13.09
C MET A 35 5.97 -2.95 12.99
N GLY A 36 7.02 -3.46 13.64
CA GLY A 36 7.31 -4.90 13.69
C GLY A 36 6.12 -5.70 14.23
N GLY A 37 5.81 -6.85 13.60
CA GLY A 37 4.67 -7.70 13.92
C GLY A 37 3.32 -7.22 13.40
N ALA A 38 3.24 -6.03 12.78
CA ALA A 38 2.01 -5.53 12.20
C ALA A 38 1.71 -6.18 10.84
N HIS A 39 0.42 -6.34 10.55
CA HIS A 39 -0.07 -6.74 9.23
C HIS A 39 -0.32 -5.49 8.39
N VAL A 40 0.31 -5.44 7.23
CA VAL A 40 0.29 -4.31 6.31
C VAL A 40 0.09 -4.80 4.88
N PHE A 41 -0.18 -3.89 3.96
CA PHE A 41 -0.14 -4.17 2.53
C PHE A 41 1.31 -4.13 2.03
N PRO A 42 1.68 -4.86 0.97
CA PRO A 42 2.98 -4.75 0.32
C PRO A 42 3.29 -3.30 -0.08
N GLY A 43 4.53 -2.90 0.13
CA GLY A 43 4.96 -1.56 -0.25
C GLY A 43 6.17 -1.05 0.50
N GLY A 44 6.86 -0.09 -0.13
CA GLY A 44 8.07 0.50 0.41
C GLY A 44 8.38 1.86 -0.20
N ARG A 45 9.65 2.25 -0.20
CA ARG A 45 10.09 3.57 -0.64
C ARG A 45 10.07 3.66 -2.15
N VAL A 46 9.87 4.88 -2.64
CA VAL A 46 10.21 5.22 -4.03
C VAL A 46 11.70 5.50 -4.07
N ASP A 47 12.43 4.73 -4.86
CA ASP A 47 13.85 4.88 -5.05
C ASP A 47 14.14 5.68 -6.33
N GLU A 48 15.38 6.17 -6.49
CA GLU A 48 15.75 6.95 -7.68
C GLU A 48 15.67 6.09 -8.96
N ASP A 49 15.95 4.80 -8.83
CA ASP A 49 15.89 3.83 -9.93
C ASP A 49 14.45 3.54 -10.41
N ASP A 50 13.42 3.97 -9.67
CA ASP A 50 12.03 3.91 -10.12
C ASP A 50 11.70 5.01 -11.15
N ARG A 51 12.60 5.98 -11.37
CA ARG A 51 12.48 7.04 -12.39
C ARG A 51 13.00 6.54 -13.74
N LEU A 52 12.20 5.76 -14.44
CA LEU A 52 12.57 5.21 -15.73
C LEU A 52 12.42 6.27 -16.84
N HIS A 53 13.54 6.67 -17.46
CA HIS A 53 13.53 7.67 -18.55
C HIS A 53 12.80 7.18 -19.81
N ASP A 54 12.77 5.86 -20.04
CA ASP A 54 12.16 5.17 -21.16
C ASP A 54 10.78 4.58 -20.84
N ILE A 55 10.11 5.07 -19.78
CA ILE A 55 8.88 4.50 -19.25
C ILE A 55 7.75 4.38 -20.27
N ASP A 56 7.66 5.30 -21.22
CA ASP A 56 6.61 5.26 -22.24
C ASP A 56 6.75 4.06 -23.18
N ALA A 57 7.98 3.54 -23.33
CA ALA A 57 8.26 2.29 -24.05
C ALA A 57 8.17 1.05 -23.16
N LEU A 58 8.24 1.21 -21.86
CA LEU A 58 8.28 0.12 -20.87
C LEU A 58 6.98 -0.04 -20.08
N SER A 59 5.91 0.66 -20.42
CA SER A 59 4.66 0.59 -19.66
C SER A 59 3.41 0.79 -20.50
N VAL A 60 2.29 0.36 -19.94
CA VAL A 60 0.94 0.67 -20.41
C VAL A 60 0.27 1.58 -19.39
N GLY A 61 -0.38 2.65 -19.86
CA GLY A 61 -1.18 3.53 -19.02
C GLY A 61 -0.42 4.66 -18.31
N ALA A 62 0.86 4.93 -18.62
CA ALA A 62 1.68 5.95 -17.95
C ALA A 62 1.03 7.35 -17.93
N GLU A 63 0.41 7.79 -19.02
CA GLU A 63 -0.25 9.10 -19.09
C GLU A 63 -1.48 9.18 -18.15
N ALA A 64 -2.33 8.15 -18.14
CA ALA A 64 -3.50 8.09 -17.26
C ALA A 64 -3.09 8.01 -15.79
N ALA A 65 -2.04 7.24 -15.48
CA ALA A 65 -1.44 7.12 -14.17
C ALA A 65 -0.92 8.48 -13.66
N ALA A 66 -0.16 9.21 -14.48
CA ALA A 66 0.34 10.54 -14.14
C ALA A 66 -0.79 11.56 -13.97
N ALA A 67 -1.78 11.56 -14.85
CA ALA A 67 -2.92 12.48 -14.80
C ALA A 67 -3.74 12.29 -13.50
N ARG A 68 -3.85 11.07 -13.00
CA ARG A 68 -4.55 10.76 -11.75
C ARG A 68 -3.82 11.30 -10.51
N MET A 69 -2.51 11.51 -10.58
CA MET A 69 -1.65 12.04 -9.51
C MET A 69 -1.17 13.46 -9.84
N SER A 70 -2.11 14.36 -10.15
CA SER A 70 -1.84 15.71 -10.65
C SER A 70 -1.23 16.68 -9.63
N ASP A 71 -1.09 16.29 -8.38
CA ASP A 71 -0.48 17.09 -7.30
C ASP A 71 1.06 17.06 -7.30
N VAL A 72 1.67 16.24 -8.17
CA VAL A 72 3.12 16.13 -8.35
C VAL A 72 3.50 16.14 -9.84
N PRO A 73 4.77 16.42 -10.18
CA PRO A 73 5.26 16.29 -11.56
C PRO A 73 5.06 14.88 -12.14
N ARG A 74 4.91 14.79 -13.47
CA ARG A 74 4.66 13.52 -14.19
C ARG A 74 5.67 12.42 -13.84
N ASP A 75 6.95 12.74 -13.85
CA ASP A 75 8.03 11.79 -13.54
C ASP A 75 7.94 11.25 -12.12
N VAL A 76 7.55 12.10 -11.15
CA VAL A 76 7.32 11.70 -9.76
C VAL A 76 6.09 10.81 -9.65
N ALA A 77 4.98 11.17 -10.30
CA ALA A 77 3.77 10.35 -10.33
C ALA A 77 4.05 8.94 -10.88
N ILE A 78 4.78 8.86 -11.98
CA ILE A 78 5.17 7.59 -12.60
C ILE A 78 6.11 6.80 -11.70
N ALA A 79 7.11 7.43 -11.07
CA ALA A 79 8.01 6.76 -10.13
C ALA A 79 7.24 6.09 -8.98
N HIS A 80 6.17 6.72 -8.47
CA HIS A 80 5.30 6.08 -7.48
C HIS A 80 4.60 4.83 -8.00
N HIS A 81 4.16 4.82 -9.26
CA HIS A 81 3.53 3.63 -9.87
C HIS A 81 4.56 2.53 -10.12
N VAL A 82 5.76 2.88 -10.61
CA VAL A 82 6.85 1.91 -10.79
C VAL A 82 7.27 1.29 -9.45
N ALA A 83 7.47 2.12 -8.43
CA ALA A 83 7.75 1.65 -7.08
C ALA A 83 6.66 0.71 -6.54
N ALA A 84 5.38 1.02 -6.81
CA ALA A 84 4.27 0.15 -6.41
C ALA A 84 4.37 -1.25 -7.06
N VAL A 85 4.69 -1.32 -8.35
CA VAL A 85 4.88 -2.60 -9.05
C VAL A 85 6.12 -3.33 -8.54
N ARG A 86 7.24 -2.63 -8.36
CA ARG A 86 8.49 -3.22 -7.85
C ARG A 86 8.33 -3.78 -6.46
N GLU A 87 7.80 -3.01 -5.53
CA GLU A 87 7.59 -3.43 -4.13
C GLU A 87 6.60 -4.59 -4.03
N LEU A 88 5.54 -4.59 -4.85
CA LEU A 88 4.63 -5.74 -4.93
C LEU A 88 5.35 -7.00 -5.40
N PHE A 89 6.27 -6.87 -6.36
CA PHE A 89 7.08 -7.99 -6.83
C PHE A 89 8.08 -8.44 -5.77
N GLU A 90 8.77 -7.52 -5.10
CA GLU A 90 9.72 -7.84 -4.03
C GLU A 90 9.05 -8.50 -2.83
N GLU A 91 7.97 -7.94 -2.31
CA GLU A 91 7.35 -8.40 -1.05
C GLU A 91 6.33 -9.54 -1.25
N ALA A 92 5.65 -9.60 -2.42
CA ALA A 92 4.61 -10.59 -2.68
C ALA A 92 4.92 -11.55 -3.85
N GLY A 93 5.96 -11.31 -4.66
CA GLY A 93 6.28 -12.12 -5.83
C GLY A 93 5.28 -11.92 -6.98
N VAL A 94 4.48 -10.86 -6.96
CA VAL A 94 3.49 -10.56 -8.00
C VAL A 94 3.99 -9.44 -8.88
N LEU A 95 4.12 -9.70 -10.18
CA LEU A 95 4.53 -8.70 -11.16
C LEU A 95 3.33 -8.25 -12.00
N LEU A 96 3.02 -6.96 -11.93
CA LEU A 96 2.01 -6.32 -12.80
C LEU A 96 2.69 -5.88 -14.10
N ALA A 97 2.77 -6.79 -15.07
CA ALA A 97 3.38 -6.54 -16.38
C ALA A 97 2.76 -7.39 -17.49
N ARG A 98 3.04 -7.03 -18.76
CA ARG A 98 2.57 -7.71 -19.95
C ARG A 98 3.70 -7.87 -20.97
N PRO A 99 3.76 -9.00 -21.74
CA PRO A 99 2.94 -10.19 -21.55
C PRO A 99 3.45 -11.05 -20.40
N LEU A 100 2.55 -11.63 -19.63
CA LEU A 100 2.87 -12.63 -18.60
C LEU A 100 1.85 -13.77 -18.64
N ASP A 101 2.37 -14.99 -18.53
CA ASP A 101 1.59 -16.22 -18.33
C ASP A 101 2.25 -17.10 -17.25
N THR A 102 1.67 -18.26 -16.96
CA THR A 102 2.19 -19.18 -15.95
C THR A 102 3.56 -19.76 -16.26
N ALA A 103 4.00 -19.77 -17.52
CA ALA A 103 5.31 -20.25 -17.91
C ALA A 103 6.45 -19.37 -17.38
N TRP A 104 6.17 -18.11 -17.07
CA TRP A 104 7.13 -17.17 -16.49
C TRP A 104 7.42 -17.42 -15.00
N MET A 105 6.59 -18.16 -14.28
CA MET A 105 6.69 -18.26 -12.81
C MET A 105 8.08 -18.69 -12.31
N PRO A 106 8.75 -19.73 -12.83
CA PRO A 106 10.09 -20.10 -12.37
C PRO A 106 11.14 -19.01 -12.61
N THR A 107 11.03 -18.30 -13.74
CA THR A 107 11.92 -17.19 -14.11
C THR A 107 11.69 -15.97 -13.19
N LEU A 108 10.43 -15.63 -12.89
CA LEU A 108 10.09 -14.56 -11.97
C LEU A 108 10.58 -14.83 -10.55
N GLU A 109 10.47 -16.07 -10.06
CA GLU A 109 11.02 -16.43 -8.74
C GLU A 109 12.55 -16.24 -8.69
N GLN A 110 13.27 -16.57 -9.77
CA GLN A 110 14.70 -16.30 -9.82
C GLN A 110 14.99 -14.79 -9.86
N TYR A 111 14.30 -14.02 -10.70
CA TYR A 111 14.47 -12.56 -10.74
C TYR A 111 14.14 -11.89 -9.41
N ARG A 112 13.11 -12.35 -8.71
CA ARG A 112 12.79 -11.86 -7.37
C ARG A 112 13.94 -12.09 -6.39
N ARG A 113 14.56 -13.28 -6.40
CA ARG A 113 15.75 -13.56 -5.55
C ARG A 113 16.93 -12.66 -5.90
N ASP A 114 17.19 -12.48 -7.18
CA ASP A 114 18.31 -11.66 -7.65
C ASP A 114 18.07 -10.17 -7.33
N LEU A 115 16.83 -9.70 -7.44
CA LEU A 115 16.43 -8.33 -7.07
C LEU A 115 16.61 -8.09 -5.57
N LEU A 116 16.10 -8.98 -4.71
CA LEU A 116 16.21 -8.89 -3.25
C LEU A 116 17.65 -8.92 -2.75
N THR A 117 18.56 -9.56 -3.48
CA THR A 117 19.99 -9.55 -3.17
C THR A 117 20.78 -8.40 -3.79
N GLY A 118 20.11 -7.57 -4.62
CA GLY A 118 20.76 -6.50 -5.38
C GLY A 118 21.62 -6.98 -6.55
N ALA A 119 21.47 -8.22 -6.98
CA ALA A 119 22.22 -8.79 -8.10
C ALA A 119 21.73 -8.27 -9.46
N ILE A 120 20.49 -7.78 -9.54
CA ILE A 120 19.89 -7.16 -10.72
C ILE A 120 19.01 -5.99 -10.30
N ALA A 121 18.92 -4.95 -11.11
CA ALA A 121 17.96 -3.87 -10.92
C ALA A 121 16.60 -4.23 -11.53
N PHE A 122 15.51 -3.72 -10.94
CA PHE A 122 14.15 -3.96 -11.44
C PHE A 122 13.98 -3.53 -12.90
N ALA A 123 14.51 -2.36 -13.25
CA ALA A 123 14.47 -1.83 -14.60
C ALA A 123 15.17 -2.75 -15.63
N ASP A 124 16.23 -3.45 -15.22
CA ASP A 124 16.96 -4.36 -16.09
C ASP A 124 16.18 -5.65 -16.36
N ILE A 125 15.39 -6.12 -15.40
CA ILE A 125 14.45 -7.23 -15.60
C ILE A 125 13.42 -6.85 -16.66
N VAL A 126 12.80 -5.68 -16.50
CA VAL A 126 11.75 -5.18 -17.40
C VAL A 126 12.28 -5.06 -18.83
N ARG A 127 13.48 -4.47 -19.02
CA ARG A 127 14.10 -4.31 -20.35
C ARG A 127 14.53 -5.62 -20.97
N ARG A 128 15.17 -6.51 -20.17
CA ARG A 128 15.68 -7.81 -20.64
C ARG A 128 14.58 -8.70 -21.19
N GLU A 129 13.46 -8.74 -20.49
CA GLU A 129 12.34 -9.63 -20.85
C GLU A 129 11.29 -8.92 -21.71
N HIS A 130 11.56 -7.66 -22.09
CA HIS A 130 10.64 -6.85 -22.89
C HIS A 130 9.23 -6.75 -22.26
N PHE A 131 9.18 -6.69 -20.93
CA PHE A 131 7.93 -6.46 -20.23
C PHE A 131 7.46 -5.02 -20.36
N HIS A 132 6.15 -4.86 -20.39
CA HIS A 132 5.50 -3.55 -20.23
C HIS A 132 4.80 -3.54 -18.88
N LEU A 133 5.23 -2.68 -17.99
CA LEU A 133 4.59 -2.52 -16.67
C LEU A 133 3.13 -2.09 -16.85
N ALA A 134 2.22 -2.80 -16.22
CA ALA A 134 0.78 -2.57 -16.32
C ALA A 134 0.33 -1.49 -15.32
N LEU A 135 0.74 -0.23 -15.54
CA LEU A 135 0.39 0.88 -14.65
C LEU A 135 -1.11 1.20 -14.67
N ASP A 136 -1.81 0.82 -15.73
CA ASP A 136 -3.27 0.90 -15.88
C ASP A 136 -4.05 -0.05 -14.96
N GLU A 137 -3.39 -1.09 -14.42
CA GLU A 137 -3.98 -1.99 -13.42
C GLU A 137 -3.93 -1.39 -11.99
N LEU A 138 -3.19 -0.31 -11.77
CA LEU A 138 -3.08 0.37 -10.49
C LEU A 138 -4.10 1.49 -10.37
N ALA A 139 -5.03 1.39 -9.44
CA ALA A 139 -5.95 2.46 -9.11
C ALA A 139 -5.44 3.24 -7.89
N TYR A 140 -4.88 4.44 -8.10
CA TYR A 140 -4.49 5.35 -7.01
C TYR A 140 -5.73 5.82 -6.25
N PHE A 141 -5.81 5.59 -4.92
CA PHE A 141 -7.03 5.85 -4.15
C PHE A 141 -6.85 6.55 -2.81
N ALA A 142 -5.63 6.57 -2.24
CA ALA A 142 -5.40 7.24 -0.97
C ALA A 142 -3.98 7.80 -0.84
N HIS A 143 -3.84 8.87 -0.05
CA HIS A 143 -2.59 9.57 0.19
C HIS A 143 -2.38 9.76 1.69
N TRP A 144 -1.46 9.01 2.26
CA TRP A 144 -1.18 9.00 3.69
C TRP A 144 0.17 9.63 3.99
N VAL A 145 0.21 10.54 4.95
CA VAL A 145 1.47 11.15 5.42
C VAL A 145 1.65 10.86 6.89
N THR A 146 2.81 10.31 7.25
CA THR A 146 3.14 10.00 8.63
C THR A 146 3.12 11.29 9.49
N PRO A 147 2.54 11.27 10.70
CA PRO A 147 2.50 12.40 11.62
C PRO A 147 3.90 12.93 11.97
N GLU A 148 3.99 14.22 12.35
CA GLU A 148 5.27 14.89 12.65
C GLU A 148 5.99 14.35 13.90
N ILE A 149 5.27 13.68 14.77
CA ILE A 149 5.83 13.10 15.99
C ILE A 149 6.71 11.87 15.73
N GLU A 150 6.53 11.24 14.57
CA GLU A 150 7.28 10.04 14.23
C GLU A 150 8.70 10.38 13.76
N THR A 151 9.67 9.56 14.18
CA THR A 151 11.08 9.72 13.80
C THR A 151 11.39 9.23 12.39
N ARG A 152 10.52 8.38 11.82
CA ARG A 152 10.56 7.94 10.43
C ARG A 152 9.25 8.31 9.77
N ARG A 153 9.31 9.17 8.76
CA ARG A 153 8.12 9.71 8.13
C ARG A 153 8.10 9.38 6.64
N PHE A 154 6.92 8.98 6.19
CA PHE A 154 6.65 8.63 4.79
C PHE A 154 5.51 9.49 4.24
N ASP A 155 5.61 9.82 2.98
CA ASP A 155 4.56 10.36 2.14
C ASP A 155 4.15 9.25 1.17
N THR A 156 3.06 8.53 1.51
CA THR A 156 2.76 7.24 0.91
C THR A 156 1.53 7.32 0.02
N ARG A 157 1.69 6.91 -1.23
CA ARG A 157 0.59 6.75 -2.19
C ARG A 157 0.10 5.30 -2.14
N PHE A 158 -1.21 5.12 -1.98
CA PHE A 158 -1.84 3.81 -1.91
C PHE A 158 -2.58 3.51 -3.20
N PHE A 159 -2.31 2.34 -3.73
CA PHE A 159 -2.90 1.83 -4.96
C PHE A 159 -3.70 0.57 -4.67
N ILE A 160 -4.75 0.34 -5.45
CA ILE A 160 -5.48 -0.92 -5.48
C ILE A 160 -5.15 -1.61 -6.79
N ALA A 161 -4.95 -2.92 -6.74
CA ALA A 161 -4.79 -3.77 -7.90
C ALA A 161 -5.54 -5.10 -7.73
N ARG A 162 -6.01 -5.67 -8.82
CA ARG A 162 -6.49 -7.05 -8.86
C ARG A 162 -5.30 -8.00 -8.98
N ALA A 163 -5.32 -9.08 -8.22
CA ALA A 163 -4.30 -10.14 -8.36
C ALA A 163 -4.39 -10.75 -9.75
N PRO A 164 -3.27 -10.79 -10.50
CA PRO A 164 -3.24 -11.44 -11.81
C PRO A 164 -3.51 -12.93 -11.71
N GLU A 165 -4.23 -13.48 -12.69
CA GLU A 165 -4.45 -14.92 -12.76
C GLU A 165 -3.10 -15.66 -12.95
N GLY A 166 -2.98 -16.81 -12.29
CA GLY A 166 -1.80 -17.67 -12.42
C GLY A 166 -0.59 -17.26 -11.57
N GLN A 167 -0.63 -16.10 -10.90
CA GLN A 167 0.39 -15.72 -9.93
C GLN A 167 -0.10 -15.98 -8.50
N THR A 168 0.73 -16.63 -7.68
CA THR A 168 0.41 -16.91 -6.27
C THR A 168 1.29 -16.06 -5.37
N PRO A 169 0.72 -15.04 -4.70
CA PRO A 169 1.48 -14.19 -3.80
C PRO A 169 2.04 -14.96 -2.61
N VAL A 170 3.32 -14.74 -2.32
CA VAL A 170 4.04 -15.30 -1.17
C VAL A 170 4.99 -14.23 -0.62
N HIS A 171 5.02 -14.06 0.71
CA HIS A 171 5.93 -13.11 1.36
C HIS A 171 7.42 -13.41 1.07
N ASP A 172 8.28 -12.42 1.23
CA ASP A 172 9.71 -12.47 0.87
C ASP A 172 10.58 -13.25 1.87
N ALA A 173 10.07 -13.54 3.07
CA ALA A 173 10.79 -14.20 4.17
C ALA A 173 12.02 -13.44 4.70
N GLY A 174 12.24 -12.20 4.27
CA GLY A 174 13.28 -11.28 4.76
C GLY A 174 12.69 -10.20 5.66
N GLU A 175 12.02 -9.25 5.07
CA GLU A 175 11.33 -8.16 5.79
C GLU A 175 9.99 -8.60 6.35
N THR A 176 9.36 -9.60 5.74
CA THR A 176 8.07 -10.15 6.13
C THR A 176 8.19 -11.60 6.59
N SER A 177 7.39 -12.01 7.58
CA SER A 177 7.47 -13.33 8.22
C SER A 177 6.27 -14.22 7.94
N HIS A 178 5.19 -13.67 7.40
CA HIS A 178 3.95 -14.36 7.08
C HIS A 178 3.15 -13.56 6.07
N SER A 179 2.30 -14.23 5.32
CA SER A 179 1.33 -13.59 4.45
C SER A 179 0.03 -14.36 4.42
N GLU A 180 -1.07 -13.65 4.26
CA GLU A 180 -2.40 -14.26 4.23
C GLU A 180 -3.38 -13.43 3.40
N TRP A 181 -4.41 -14.12 2.92
CA TRP A 181 -5.56 -13.52 2.29
C TRP A 181 -6.70 -13.46 3.29
N LEU A 182 -7.24 -12.29 3.51
CA LEU A 182 -8.35 -12.08 4.43
C LEU A 182 -9.43 -11.19 3.80
N ALA A 183 -10.69 -11.55 4.00
CA ALA A 183 -11.77 -10.61 3.75
C ALA A 183 -11.61 -9.37 4.64
N PRO A 184 -11.93 -8.15 4.17
CA PRO A 184 -11.72 -6.92 4.93
C PRO A 184 -12.30 -6.96 6.35
N LEU A 185 -13.54 -7.41 6.52
CA LEU A 185 -14.16 -7.53 7.86
C LEU A 185 -13.51 -8.61 8.72
N ALA A 186 -13.08 -9.73 8.12
CA ALA A 186 -12.40 -10.79 8.85
C ALA A 186 -11.06 -10.31 9.44
N ALA A 187 -10.28 -9.52 8.67
CA ALA A 187 -9.05 -8.91 9.16
C ALA A 187 -9.31 -7.94 10.33
N ILE A 188 -10.34 -7.10 10.21
CA ILE A 188 -10.76 -6.18 11.28
C ILE A 188 -11.16 -6.95 12.53
N ASP A 189 -11.93 -8.02 12.39
CA ASP A 189 -12.37 -8.84 13.53
C ASP A 189 -11.20 -9.58 14.19
N GLN A 190 -10.28 -10.13 13.42
CA GLN A 190 -9.05 -10.73 13.97
C GLN A 190 -8.22 -9.70 14.74
N CYS A 191 -8.16 -8.47 14.27
CA CYS A 191 -7.47 -7.39 14.97
C CYS A 191 -8.19 -7.02 16.29
N ARG A 192 -9.52 -6.93 16.29
CA ARG A 192 -10.32 -6.67 17.51
C ARG A 192 -10.11 -7.75 18.58
N HIS A 193 -9.97 -8.99 18.16
CA HIS A 193 -9.69 -10.12 19.07
C HIS A 193 -8.20 -10.30 19.40
N GLY A 194 -7.34 -9.46 18.86
CA GLY A 194 -5.90 -9.44 19.16
C GLY A 194 -5.08 -10.52 18.43
N ALA A 195 -5.65 -11.25 17.48
CA ALA A 195 -4.96 -12.25 16.69
C ALA A 195 -3.93 -11.62 15.74
N ILE A 196 -4.29 -10.50 15.12
CA ILE A 196 -3.38 -9.69 14.29
C ILE A 196 -3.30 -8.26 14.82
N SER A 197 -2.33 -7.49 14.29
CA SER A 197 -2.18 -6.06 14.59
C SER A 197 -2.25 -5.25 13.31
N LEU A 198 -3.19 -4.33 13.20
CA LEU A 198 -3.39 -3.46 12.05
C LEU A 198 -3.01 -2.02 12.42
N PRO A 199 -2.05 -1.40 11.70
CA PRO A 199 -1.83 0.05 11.81
C PRO A 199 -3.07 0.83 11.37
N PRO A 200 -3.29 2.07 11.89
CA PRO A 200 -4.47 2.85 11.56
C PRO A 200 -4.73 3.04 10.06
N PRO A 201 -3.75 3.30 9.17
CA PRO A 201 -4.01 3.38 7.73
C PRO A 201 -4.50 2.05 7.14
N THR A 202 -3.95 0.90 7.59
CA THR A 202 -4.38 -0.43 7.15
C THR A 202 -5.80 -0.73 7.62
N TRP A 203 -6.09 -0.49 8.91
CA TRP A 203 -7.45 -0.60 9.45
C TRP A 203 -8.45 0.22 8.65
N THR A 204 -8.15 1.52 8.49
CA THR A 204 -9.03 2.46 7.79
C THR A 204 -9.28 2.04 6.34
N THR A 205 -8.24 1.57 5.65
CA THR A 205 -8.39 1.04 4.28
C THR A 205 -9.31 -0.17 4.25
N LEU A 206 -9.11 -1.15 5.13
CA LEU A 206 -9.97 -2.34 5.21
C LEU A 206 -11.41 -1.97 5.54
N SER A 207 -11.63 -1.02 6.47
CA SER A 207 -12.96 -0.50 6.80
C SER A 207 -13.64 0.19 5.60
N MET A 208 -12.90 0.95 4.79
CA MET A 208 -13.42 1.52 3.55
C MET A 208 -13.80 0.44 2.54
N LEU A 209 -12.95 -0.58 2.37
CA LEU A 209 -13.16 -1.66 1.40
C LEU A 209 -14.31 -2.58 1.79
N SER A 210 -14.57 -2.78 3.07
CA SER A 210 -15.63 -3.67 3.56
C SER A 210 -17.06 -3.23 3.21
N ARG A 211 -17.21 -2.07 2.58
CA ARG A 211 -18.51 -1.53 2.13
C ARG A 211 -18.91 -1.99 0.74
N PHE A 212 -18.01 -2.67 0.03
CA PHE A 212 -18.22 -3.10 -1.35
C PHE A 212 -18.42 -4.61 -1.42
N ASP A 213 -19.23 -5.05 -2.34
CA ASP A 213 -19.54 -6.47 -2.54
C ASP A 213 -18.63 -7.10 -3.61
N SER A 214 -17.99 -6.29 -4.46
CA SER A 214 -17.14 -6.77 -5.57
C SER A 214 -15.87 -5.96 -5.76
N ILE A 215 -14.87 -6.59 -6.38
CA ILE A 215 -13.61 -5.91 -6.76
C ILE A 215 -13.89 -4.84 -7.82
N GLU A 216 -14.82 -5.07 -8.71
CA GLU A 216 -15.23 -4.15 -9.76
C GLU A 216 -15.74 -2.82 -9.17
N GLU A 217 -16.60 -2.89 -8.14
CA GLU A 217 -17.09 -1.70 -7.42
C GLU A 217 -15.96 -0.97 -6.70
N VAL A 218 -15.03 -1.71 -6.05
CA VAL A 218 -13.85 -1.12 -5.42
C VAL A 218 -13.00 -0.37 -6.43
N MET A 219 -12.70 -0.99 -7.58
CA MET A 219 -11.85 -0.40 -8.62
C MET A 219 -12.50 0.85 -9.23
N GLU A 220 -13.81 0.81 -9.48
CA GLU A 220 -14.55 1.96 -9.98
C GLU A 220 -14.57 3.12 -8.99
N TRP A 221 -14.88 2.84 -7.72
CA TRP A 221 -14.81 3.83 -6.65
C TRP A 221 -13.41 4.44 -6.52
N ALA A 222 -12.36 3.63 -6.54
CA ALA A 222 -10.98 4.09 -6.40
C ALA A 222 -10.56 5.03 -7.53
N ARG A 223 -11.03 4.76 -8.76
CA ARG A 223 -10.74 5.59 -9.94
C ARG A 223 -11.43 6.95 -9.92
N GLN A 224 -12.59 7.05 -9.27
CA GLN A 224 -13.45 8.25 -9.32
C GLN A 224 -13.32 9.16 -8.10
N LYS A 225 -13.06 8.60 -6.91
CA LYS A 225 -13.07 9.37 -5.67
C LYS A 225 -12.00 10.47 -5.65
N PRO A 226 -12.26 11.63 -5.01
CA PRO A 226 -11.22 12.58 -4.65
C PRO A 226 -10.20 11.94 -3.70
N ILE A 227 -8.92 12.33 -3.84
CA ILE A 227 -7.83 11.77 -3.03
C ILE A 227 -7.19 12.89 -2.22
N PRO A 228 -7.68 13.16 -1.02
CA PRO A 228 -7.06 14.14 -0.14
C PRO A 228 -5.74 13.61 0.43
N ARG A 229 -4.79 14.53 0.62
CA ARG A 229 -3.59 14.27 1.41
C ARG A 229 -3.96 14.25 2.89
N VAL A 230 -3.87 13.08 3.53
CA VAL A 230 -4.23 12.89 4.94
C VAL A 230 -2.97 12.74 5.80
N GLN A 231 -2.72 13.71 6.66
CA GLN A 231 -1.72 13.63 7.71
C GLN A 231 -2.45 13.59 9.05
N PRO A 232 -2.46 12.46 9.76
CA PRO A 232 -3.19 12.34 11.02
C PRO A 232 -2.74 13.37 12.03
N ARG A 233 -3.67 13.87 12.83
CA ARG A 233 -3.35 14.66 14.02
C ARG A 233 -3.08 13.72 15.18
N PHE A 234 -2.24 14.17 16.08
CA PHE A 234 -1.74 13.37 17.17
C PHE A 234 -1.83 14.17 18.48
N GLU A 235 -2.24 13.51 19.55
CA GLU A 235 -2.31 14.12 20.89
C GLU A 235 -1.87 13.12 21.96
N ARG A 236 -1.16 13.60 22.98
CA ARG A 236 -0.91 12.85 24.20
C ARG A 236 -1.79 13.37 25.32
N ARG A 237 -2.63 12.49 25.89
CA ARG A 237 -3.44 12.75 27.09
C ARG A 237 -2.98 11.85 28.22
N GLY A 238 -2.10 12.35 29.09
CA GLY A 238 -1.44 11.50 30.10
C GLY A 238 -0.59 10.43 29.45
N GLU A 239 -0.87 9.17 29.76
CA GLU A 239 -0.17 8.02 29.19
C GLU A 239 -0.76 7.56 27.84
N GLN A 240 -1.92 8.06 27.46
CA GLN A 240 -2.57 7.69 26.21
C GLN A 240 -2.01 8.49 25.04
N THR A 241 -1.84 7.82 23.94
CA THR A 241 -1.51 8.40 22.64
C THR A 241 -2.72 8.27 21.74
N LEU A 242 -3.26 9.40 21.26
CA LEU A 242 -4.43 9.47 20.40
C LEU A 242 -4.01 9.91 18.99
N LEU A 243 -4.70 9.37 18.01
CA LEU A 243 -4.54 9.74 16.60
C LEU A 243 -5.93 10.05 16.02
N PHE A 244 -6.03 11.15 15.29
CA PHE A 244 -7.28 11.65 14.72
C PHE A 244 -7.16 11.75 13.21
N TYR A 245 -8.21 11.30 12.53
CA TYR A 245 -8.39 11.45 11.09
C TYR A 245 -9.44 12.51 10.75
N PRO A 246 -9.52 12.97 9.49
CA PRO A 246 -10.57 13.87 9.06
C PRO A 246 -11.97 13.35 9.40
N GLY A 247 -12.83 14.22 9.92
CA GLY A 247 -14.18 13.87 10.37
C GLY A 247 -14.31 13.62 11.88
N ASP A 248 -13.19 13.47 12.61
CA ASP A 248 -13.19 13.54 14.07
C ASP A 248 -13.46 14.99 14.53
N PRO A 249 -14.14 15.24 15.69
CA PRO A 249 -14.28 16.59 16.24
C PRO A 249 -12.96 17.37 16.36
N MET A 250 -11.83 16.65 16.53
CA MET A 250 -10.49 17.27 16.62
C MET A 250 -9.82 17.47 15.24
N TYR A 251 -10.46 17.03 14.14
CA TYR A 251 -9.93 17.15 12.80
C TYR A 251 -11.06 17.44 11.78
N PRO A 252 -11.08 18.63 11.14
CA PRO A 252 -12.13 18.96 10.18
C PRO A 252 -12.33 17.89 9.11
N ARG A 253 -13.55 17.78 8.60
CA ARG A 253 -13.85 16.92 7.46
C ARG A 253 -13.07 17.37 6.24
N VAL A 254 -12.61 16.39 5.45
CA VAL A 254 -11.92 16.61 4.19
C VAL A 254 -12.65 15.82 3.12
N GLU A 255 -12.97 16.46 2.00
CA GLU A 255 -13.63 15.81 0.87
C GLU A 255 -12.81 14.64 0.36
N GLY A 256 -13.49 13.53 0.07
CA GLY A 256 -12.86 12.28 -0.39
C GLY A 256 -12.29 11.40 0.73
N PHE A 257 -12.35 11.84 2.01
CA PHE A 257 -12.04 11.00 3.15
C PHE A 257 -13.34 10.59 3.86
N ASP A 258 -13.72 9.35 3.74
CA ASP A 258 -15.01 8.79 4.16
C ASP A 258 -14.88 7.59 5.12
N ALA A 259 -13.82 7.58 5.94
CA ALA A 259 -13.61 6.55 6.95
C ALA A 259 -14.69 6.60 8.05
N THR A 260 -15.09 5.44 8.52
CA THR A 260 -16.04 5.29 9.62
C THR A 260 -15.39 5.57 10.97
N GLU A 261 -14.20 5.00 11.17
CA GLU A 261 -13.42 5.20 12.38
C GLU A 261 -12.43 6.34 12.18
N THR A 262 -12.59 7.41 12.93
CA THR A 262 -11.79 8.62 12.80
C THR A 262 -10.87 8.88 14.00
N ARG A 263 -10.96 8.05 15.06
CA ARG A 263 -10.14 8.17 16.25
C ARG A 263 -9.52 6.83 16.63
N PHE A 264 -8.23 6.84 16.93
CA PHE A 264 -7.49 5.67 17.39
C PHE A 264 -6.73 5.98 18.67
N VAL A 265 -6.60 4.97 19.55
CA VAL A 265 -5.76 5.01 20.74
C VAL A 265 -4.66 3.96 20.65
N LEU A 266 -3.45 4.32 21.09
CA LEU A 266 -2.34 3.37 21.21
C LEU A 266 -2.33 2.79 22.63
N GLU A 267 -2.61 1.50 22.74
CA GLU A 267 -2.58 0.75 23.99
C GLU A 267 -1.75 -0.53 23.82
N ASN A 268 -0.86 -0.80 24.74
CA ASN A 268 0.00 -1.99 24.70
C ASN A 268 0.72 -2.17 23.34
N ARG A 269 1.21 -1.06 22.74
CA ARG A 269 1.86 -1.00 21.43
C ARG A 269 0.94 -1.40 20.26
N ARG A 270 -0.37 -1.43 20.44
CA ARG A 270 -1.37 -1.71 19.40
C ARG A 270 -2.34 -0.55 19.28
N TRP A 271 -2.63 -0.17 18.05
CA TRP A 271 -3.67 0.80 17.75
C TRP A 271 -5.04 0.14 17.75
N ARG A 272 -6.02 0.79 18.32
CA ARG A 272 -7.41 0.39 18.19
C ARG A 272 -8.32 1.61 18.03
N PRO A 273 -9.39 1.49 17.23
CA PRO A 273 -10.35 2.57 17.10
C PRO A 273 -11.14 2.74 18.40
N ILE A 274 -11.50 3.99 18.68
CA ILE A 274 -12.42 4.36 19.76
C ILE A 274 -13.43 5.38 19.23
N PRO A 275 -14.64 5.47 19.82
CA PRO A 275 -15.60 6.50 19.42
C PRO A 275 -15.05 7.89 19.74
N PRO A 276 -15.42 8.92 18.97
CA PRO A 276 -15.22 10.30 19.36
C PRO A 276 -15.99 10.62 20.65
N ASP A 277 -15.41 11.49 21.50
CA ASP A 277 -16.08 12.00 22.70
C ASP A 277 -17.26 12.89 22.33
#